data_210a6b2aa991f324d7c2fb8e55e6b5c1
#
_entry.id   210a6b2aa991f324d7c2fb8e55e6b5c1
#
_cell.length_a   1.000
_cell.length_b   1.000
_cell.length_c   1.000
_cell.angle_alpha   90.00
_cell.angle_beta   90.00
_cell.angle_gamma   90.00
#
_symmetry.space_group_name_H-M   'P 1'
#
loop_
_entity.id
_entity.type
_entity.pdbx_description
1 polymer ?
#
loop_
_entity_poly.entity_id
_entity_poly.type
_entity_poly.pdbx_seq_one_letter_code
_entity_poly.pdbx_strand_id
1 'polypeptide(L)'
;MLSDNEINELVSDYGTRVNEGRTIKQIIADNEIPKLVGATVLEGKVSDSVFSDSLKTSDGIPVRLMFRGNRISTHDVKRGAIPFKDQVLAQNHDYMLNLVKDTLGSSQFEVEGLLPSSTVIPAENLNLLMVENVQRMYMAESSTSTSLFQHWLKAKEEGLSEFEYAGHQIDVNSLSPNGKLPYLMDTPSTKDKVDRTIDPAYLIENGVCTAGQYQHLRNASIMAFGIVSQCLREKGMVLVDTKTEHGVNAANQIVAADELYTMDSSRFWKLTEDGSVMERDGKPVSFSKEFARGMVKDSDMQFTTEQSNEIAVRYIDGLQHLTGKAFEPDLRPRDQRIIESTNLILESLT
;
A
#
# COMPACT_ATOMS: atom_id res chain seq x y z
N MET A 1 10.08 0.00 21.51
CA MET A 1 9.13 -0.81 20.73
C MET A 1 8.27 -1.58 21.71
N LEU A 2 7.01 -1.80 21.39
CA LEU A 2 6.12 -2.67 22.18
C LEU A 2 6.63 -4.12 22.05
N SER A 3 6.60 -4.85 23.16
CA SER A 3 6.86 -6.29 23.18
C SER A 3 5.65 -7.08 22.64
N ASP A 4 5.85 -8.35 22.31
CA ASP A 4 4.76 -9.23 21.83
C ASP A 4 3.59 -9.29 22.83
N ASN A 5 3.87 -9.28 24.14
CA ASN A 5 2.84 -9.29 25.17
C ASN A 5 2.05 -7.97 25.16
N GLU A 6 2.72 -6.81 25.10
CA GLU A 6 2.06 -5.51 25.04
C GLU A 6 1.22 -5.35 23.79
N ILE A 7 1.68 -5.87 22.63
CA ILE A 7 0.88 -5.86 21.40
C ILE A 7 -0.36 -6.74 21.54
N ASN A 8 -0.22 -7.95 22.09
CA ASN A 8 -1.35 -8.84 22.31
C ASN A 8 -2.38 -8.24 23.27
N GLU A 9 -1.95 -7.64 24.38
CA GLU A 9 -2.82 -6.94 25.32
C GLU A 9 -3.53 -5.76 24.63
N LEU A 10 -2.80 -4.95 23.88
CA LEU A 10 -3.36 -3.82 23.12
C LEU A 10 -4.47 -4.27 22.15
N VAL A 11 -4.23 -5.33 21.40
CA VAL A 11 -5.20 -5.87 20.43
C VAL A 11 -6.40 -6.48 21.14
N SER A 12 -6.18 -7.22 22.24
CA SER A 12 -7.24 -7.84 23.05
C SER A 12 -8.16 -6.79 23.69
N ASP A 13 -7.58 -5.76 24.30
CA ASP A 13 -8.33 -4.81 25.14
C ASP A 13 -9.03 -3.72 24.32
N TYR A 14 -8.42 -3.32 23.20
CA TYR A 14 -8.89 -2.17 22.43
C TYR A 14 -9.31 -2.51 21.00
N GLY A 15 -9.00 -3.70 20.49
CA GLY A 15 -9.22 -4.07 19.11
C GLY A 15 -10.65 -3.85 18.63
N THR A 16 -11.65 -4.27 19.39
CA THR A 16 -13.08 -4.06 19.08
C THR A 16 -13.39 -2.56 19.00
N ARG A 17 -13.01 -1.80 20.01
CA ARG A 17 -13.31 -0.37 20.13
C ARG A 17 -12.75 0.46 18.97
N VAL A 18 -11.52 0.17 18.52
CA VAL A 18 -10.88 0.93 17.43
C VAL A 18 -11.30 0.44 16.05
N ASN A 19 -11.86 -0.77 15.96
CA ASN A 19 -12.23 -1.43 14.72
C ASN A 19 -13.67 -1.15 14.30
N GLU A 20 -14.58 -1.07 15.27
CA GLU A 20 -16.00 -0.80 15.04
C GLU A 20 -16.25 0.67 14.71
N GLY A 21 -17.22 0.91 13.84
CA GLY A 21 -17.66 2.26 13.48
C GLY A 21 -18.38 2.30 12.15
N ARG A 22 -19.00 3.46 11.89
CA ARG A 22 -19.68 3.75 10.64
C ARG A 22 -18.70 3.96 9.50
N THR A 23 -19.15 3.72 8.27
CA THR A 23 -18.41 4.15 7.07
C THR A 23 -18.42 5.67 6.95
N ILE A 24 -17.45 6.25 6.22
CA ILE A 24 -17.48 7.71 5.97
C ILE A 24 -18.78 8.17 5.29
N LYS A 25 -19.34 7.33 4.43
CA LYS A 25 -20.62 7.58 3.76
C LYS A 25 -21.77 7.72 4.76
N GLN A 26 -21.81 6.86 5.78
CA GLN A 26 -22.82 6.95 6.86
C GLN A 26 -22.58 8.18 7.74
N ILE A 27 -21.33 8.49 8.11
CA ILE A 27 -20.99 9.67 8.91
C ILE A 27 -21.43 10.95 8.20
N ILE A 28 -21.24 11.06 6.87
CA ILE A 28 -21.70 12.20 6.06
C ILE A 28 -23.23 12.23 5.98
N ALA A 29 -23.89 11.07 5.77
CA ALA A 29 -25.34 10.97 5.71
C ALA A 29 -26.02 11.37 7.02
N ASP A 30 -25.39 11.09 8.16
CA ASP A 30 -25.83 11.47 9.50
C ASP A 30 -25.52 12.95 9.84
N ASN A 31 -24.95 13.70 8.87
CA ASN A 31 -24.58 15.13 9.00
C ASN A 31 -23.57 15.43 10.12
N GLU A 32 -22.70 14.48 10.44
CA GLU A 32 -21.65 14.65 11.46
C GLU A 32 -20.48 15.52 10.96
N ILE A 33 -20.32 15.66 9.63
CA ILE A 33 -19.36 16.54 8.97
C ILE A 33 -20.10 17.40 7.93
N PRO A 34 -20.73 18.50 8.36
CA PRO A 34 -21.61 19.31 7.49
C PRO A 34 -20.93 19.84 6.21
N LYS A 35 -19.62 20.16 6.27
CA LYS A 35 -18.84 20.63 5.12
C LYS A 35 -18.70 19.57 4.00
N LEU A 36 -18.96 18.29 4.27
CA LEU A 36 -18.90 17.20 3.28
C LEU A 36 -20.27 16.76 2.76
N VAL A 37 -21.35 17.39 3.19
CA VAL A 37 -22.68 17.05 2.67
C VAL A 37 -22.75 17.35 1.18
N GLY A 38 -23.17 16.36 0.39
CA GLY A 38 -23.20 16.44 -1.08
C GLY A 38 -21.87 16.11 -1.78
N ALA A 39 -20.79 15.84 -1.04
CA ALA A 39 -19.55 15.39 -1.62
C ALA A 39 -19.69 13.98 -2.24
N THR A 40 -18.90 13.70 -3.27
CA THR A 40 -18.79 12.39 -3.88
C THR A 40 -17.97 11.45 -2.98
N VAL A 41 -18.52 10.28 -2.67
CA VAL A 41 -17.83 9.21 -1.92
C VAL A 41 -17.54 8.05 -2.85
N LEU A 42 -16.27 7.73 -3.04
CA LEU A 42 -15.82 6.52 -3.74
C LEU A 42 -15.41 5.48 -2.71
N GLU A 43 -16.18 4.39 -2.64
CA GLU A 43 -15.91 3.27 -1.75
C GLU A 43 -14.94 2.28 -2.41
N GLY A 44 -13.72 2.17 -1.89
CA GLY A 44 -12.72 1.21 -2.36
C GLY A 44 -12.76 -0.14 -1.64
N LYS A 45 -11.91 -1.07 -2.07
CA LYS A 45 -11.75 -2.38 -1.42
C LYS A 45 -11.20 -2.25 0.01
N VAL A 46 -10.30 -1.32 0.24
CA VAL A 46 -9.59 -1.11 1.52
C VAL A 46 -9.82 0.30 2.05
N SER A 47 -9.71 1.32 1.21
CA SER A 47 -9.84 2.73 1.57
C SER A 47 -10.98 3.39 0.80
N ASP A 48 -11.53 4.46 1.35
CA ASP A 48 -12.56 5.27 0.71
C ASP A 48 -11.99 6.67 0.39
N SER A 49 -12.55 7.35 -0.60
CA SER A 49 -12.15 8.70 -0.97
C SER A 49 -13.35 9.63 -1.04
N VAL A 50 -13.19 10.88 -0.56
CA VAL A 50 -14.22 11.91 -0.61
C VAL A 50 -13.66 13.15 -1.32
N PHE A 51 -14.41 13.69 -2.26
CA PHE A 51 -14.05 14.92 -2.99
C PHE A 51 -15.30 15.66 -3.46
N SER A 52 -15.16 16.95 -3.69
CA SER A 52 -16.21 17.79 -4.30
C SER A 52 -15.57 19.02 -4.96
N ASP A 53 -16.33 19.70 -5.82
CA ASP A 53 -15.89 20.95 -6.45
C ASP A 53 -15.64 22.08 -5.44
N SER A 54 -16.28 22.02 -4.27
CA SER A 54 -16.11 22.99 -3.19
C SER A 54 -14.92 22.68 -2.27
N LEU A 55 -14.38 21.46 -2.33
CA LEU A 55 -13.27 21.04 -1.49
C LEU A 55 -11.94 21.43 -2.12
N LYS A 56 -11.41 22.60 -1.71
CA LYS A 56 -10.17 23.19 -2.26
C LYS A 56 -9.35 23.82 -1.15
N THR A 57 -8.04 23.94 -1.41
CA THR A 57 -7.18 24.80 -0.59
C THR A 57 -7.50 26.27 -0.81
N SER A 58 -6.95 27.16 0.02
CA SER A 58 -7.06 28.64 -0.14
C SER A 58 -6.57 29.10 -1.52
N ASP A 59 -5.58 28.42 -2.10
CA ASP A 59 -5.04 28.70 -3.44
C ASP A 59 -5.86 28.06 -4.58
N GLY A 60 -6.98 27.41 -4.27
CA GLY A 60 -7.89 26.82 -5.24
C GLY A 60 -7.51 25.44 -5.75
N ILE A 61 -6.53 24.78 -5.16
CA ILE A 61 -6.14 23.39 -5.52
C ILE A 61 -7.24 22.42 -5.08
N PRO A 62 -7.79 21.58 -5.98
CA PRO A 62 -8.80 20.60 -5.62
C PRO A 62 -8.26 19.58 -4.60
N VAL A 63 -9.01 19.30 -3.56
CA VAL A 63 -8.63 18.38 -2.49
C VAL A 63 -9.45 17.10 -2.55
N ARG A 64 -8.78 16.00 -2.27
CA ARG A 64 -9.36 14.68 -2.00
C ARG A 64 -9.00 14.30 -0.56
N LEU A 65 -9.98 13.86 0.21
CA LEU A 65 -9.76 13.21 1.50
C LEU A 65 -9.76 11.70 1.30
N MET A 66 -8.68 11.04 1.67
CA MET A 66 -8.58 9.58 1.63
C MET A 66 -8.76 9.03 3.04
N PHE A 67 -9.67 8.08 3.19
CA PHE A 67 -10.01 7.43 4.46
C PHE A 67 -9.47 6.01 4.45
N ARG A 68 -8.34 5.79 5.11
CA ARG A 68 -7.77 4.44 5.24
C ARG A 68 -8.71 3.56 6.04
N GLY A 69 -8.99 2.39 5.50
CA GLY A 69 -9.87 1.41 6.13
C GLY A 69 -9.08 0.31 6.84
N ASN A 70 -9.73 -0.27 7.82
CA ASN A 70 -9.30 -1.47 8.52
C ASN A 70 -9.67 -2.77 7.77
N ARG A 71 -10.41 -2.66 6.65
CA ARG A 71 -10.81 -3.81 5.81
C ARG A 71 -9.58 -4.49 5.21
N ILE A 72 -9.64 -5.82 5.15
CA ILE A 72 -8.65 -6.62 4.43
C ILE A 72 -9.32 -7.37 3.29
N SER A 73 -8.66 -7.38 2.14
CA SER A 73 -9.08 -8.15 0.97
C SER A 73 -7.93 -9.05 0.53
N THR A 74 -8.22 -10.32 0.28
CA THR A 74 -7.29 -11.28 -0.31
C THR A 74 -7.94 -11.96 -1.49
N HIS A 75 -7.21 -12.12 -2.62
CA HIS A 75 -7.76 -12.69 -3.85
C HIS A 75 -9.07 -12.01 -4.28
N ASP A 76 -9.10 -10.66 -4.20
CA ASP A 76 -10.25 -9.79 -4.51
C ASP A 76 -11.51 -9.99 -3.66
N VAL A 77 -11.46 -10.82 -2.63
CA VAL A 77 -12.55 -11.05 -1.68
C VAL A 77 -12.30 -10.29 -0.38
N LYS A 78 -13.30 -9.54 0.10
CA LYS A 78 -13.27 -8.89 1.42
C LYS A 78 -13.35 -9.96 2.51
N ARG A 79 -12.40 -9.97 3.47
CA ARG A 79 -12.25 -11.00 4.51
C ARG A 79 -12.62 -10.52 5.92
N GLY A 80 -13.02 -9.28 6.06
CA GLY A 80 -13.34 -8.66 7.34
C GLY A 80 -12.53 -7.41 7.63
N ALA A 81 -12.56 -6.99 8.87
CA ALA A 81 -11.82 -5.84 9.38
C ALA A 81 -10.75 -6.32 10.38
N ILE A 82 -9.57 -5.72 10.30
CA ILE A 82 -8.42 -6.07 11.15
C ILE A 82 -8.19 -4.91 12.12
N PRO A 83 -8.18 -5.16 13.45
CA PRO A 83 -7.92 -4.13 14.44
C PRO A 83 -6.62 -3.36 14.15
N PHE A 84 -6.64 -2.05 14.30
CA PHE A 84 -5.50 -1.14 14.10
C PHE A 84 -4.89 -1.09 12.69
N LYS A 85 -5.32 -1.92 11.75
CA LYS A 85 -4.71 -2.00 10.41
C LYS A 85 -4.67 -0.63 9.71
N ASP A 86 -5.75 0.13 9.82
CA ASP A 86 -5.86 1.49 9.27
C ASP A 86 -4.77 2.43 9.83
N GLN A 87 -4.53 2.39 11.15
CA GLN A 87 -3.54 3.22 11.83
C GLN A 87 -2.10 2.74 11.54
N VAL A 88 -1.90 1.43 11.51
CA VAL A 88 -0.60 0.84 11.15
C VAL A 88 -0.19 1.23 9.74
N LEU A 89 -1.11 1.12 8.76
CA LEU A 89 -0.82 1.51 7.38
C LEU A 89 -0.63 3.03 7.24
N ALA A 90 -1.32 3.86 8.05
CA ALA A 90 -1.11 5.29 8.08
C ALA A 90 0.32 5.63 8.55
N GLN A 91 0.77 5.09 9.67
CA GLN A 91 2.12 5.31 10.20
C GLN A 91 3.21 4.73 9.30
N ASN A 92 2.96 3.55 8.70
CA ASN A 92 3.89 2.95 7.73
C ASN A 92 4.03 3.87 6.51
N HIS A 93 2.92 4.33 5.95
CA HIS A 93 2.91 5.23 4.81
C HIS A 93 3.61 6.57 5.12
N ASP A 94 3.28 7.20 6.25
CA ASP A 94 3.91 8.46 6.67
C ASP A 94 5.43 8.32 6.77
N TYR A 95 5.91 7.24 7.41
CA TYR A 95 7.34 6.95 7.50
C TYR A 95 7.99 6.80 6.13
N MET A 96 7.38 6.01 5.23
CA MET A 96 7.93 5.76 3.89
C MET A 96 7.83 6.99 2.99
N LEU A 97 6.73 7.75 3.06
CA LEU A 97 6.59 9.00 2.33
C LEU A 97 7.70 9.99 2.69
N ASN A 98 8.00 10.15 3.99
CA ASN A 98 9.08 11.02 4.44
C ASN A 98 10.47 10.61 3.94
N LEU A 99 10.69 9.33 3.61
CA LEU A 99 11.93 8.87 2.97
C LEU A 99 12.02 9.22 1.48
N VAL A 100 10.89 9.26 0.77
CA VAL A 100 10.90 9.30 -0.71
C VAL A 100 10.18 10.51 -1.31
N LYS A 101 9.57 11.40 -0.52
CA LYS A 101 8.78 12.54 -1.03
C LYS A 101 9.58 13.49 -1.93
N ASP A 102 10.85 13.68 -1.64
CA ASP A 102 11.74 14.54 -2.47
C ASP A 102 12.08 13.89 -3.82
N THR A 103 11.92 12.57 -3.93
CA THR A 103 12.22 11.79 -5.14
C THR A 103 10.97 11.55 -5.99
N LEU A 104 9.86 11.15 -5.35
CA LEU A 104 8.60 10.80 -6.02
C LEU A 104 7.62 11.98 -6.12
N GLY A 105 7.86 13.06 -5.39
CA GLY A 105 6.84 14.07 -5.11
C GLY A 105 5.72 13.51 -4.21
N SER A 106 4.91 14.40 -3.66
CA SER A 106 3.76 14.03 -2.83
C SER A 106 2.55 14.85 -3.24
N SER A 107 1.38 14.20 -3.26
CA SER A 107 0.10 14.88 -3.38
C SER A 107 -0.49 15.29 -2.03
N GLN A 108 0.11 14.83 -0.91
CA GLN A 108 -0.45 15.07 0.42
C GLN A 108 -0.14 16.46 0.94
N PHE A 109 -1.11 17.04 1.64
CA PHE A 109 -0.95 18.28 2.36
C PHE A 109 -0.54 17.99 3.81
N GLU A 110 0.42 18.78 4.32
CA GLU A 110 0.76 18.78 5.74
C GLU A 110 -0.28 19.58 6.50
N VAL A 111 -0.81 19.02 7.59
CA VAL A 111 -1.79 19.66 8.47
C VAL A 111 -1.26 19.65 9.89
N GLU A 112 -1.09 20.83 10.46
CA GLU A 112 -0.59 20.97 11.83
C GLU A 112 -1.57 20.31 12.82
N GLY A 113 -1.03 19.54 13.75
CA GLY A 113 -1.80 18.80 14.75
C GLY A 113 -2.42 17.49 14.30
N LEU A 114 -2.31 17.12 13.01
CA LEU A 114 -2.76 15.83 12.54
C LEU A 114 -1.79 14.75 13.02
N LEU A 115 -2.32 13.69 13.67
CA LEU A 115 -1.48 12.61 14.20
C LEU A 115 -0.94 11.71 13.08
N PRO A 116 0.27 11.15 13.21
CA PRO A 116 0.82 10.16 12.26
C PRO A 116 -0.07 8.91 12.12
N SER A 117 -0.85 8.59 13.17
CA SER A 117 -1.86 7.52 13.17
C SER A 117 -3.19 7.92 12.55
N SER A 118 -3.33 9.17 12.08
CA SER A 118 -4.56 9.61 11.41
C SER A 118 -4.85 8.76 10.18
N THR A 119 -6.06 8.25 10.13
CA THR A 119 -6.55 7.45 9.01
C THR A 119 -7.19 8.29 7.92
N VAL A 120 -7.25 9.62 8.11
CA VAL A 120 -7.73 10.61 7.13
C VAL A 120 -6.54 11.36 6.57
N ILE A 121 -6.35 11.30 5.27
CA ILE A 121 -5.21 11.88 4.56
C ILE A 121 -5.72 12.93 3.58
N PRO A 122 -5.39 14.21 3.78
CA PRO A 122 -5.67 15.25 2.80
C PRO A 122 -4.65 15.20 1.65
N ALA A 123 -5.13 15.15 0.43
CA ALA A 123 -4.27 15.15 -0.74
C ALA A 123 -4.88 15.98 -1.89
N GLU A 124 -4.04 16.42 -2.80
CA GLU A 124 -4.51 16.99 -4.06
C GLU A 124 -5.32 15.95 -4.85
N ASN A 125 -6.44 16.36 -5.42
CA ASN A 125 -7.24 15.51 -6.27
C ASN A 125 -6.60 15.40 -7.67
N LEU A 126 -5.66 14.47 -7.80
CA LEU A 126 -4.83 14.28 -8.98
C LEU A 126 -5.62 13.75 -10.19
N ASN A 127 -5.11 14.07 -11.38
CA ASN A 127 -5.43 13.32 -12.59
C ASN A 127 -4.59 12.03 -12.60
N LEU A 128 -5.18 10.91 -12.19
CA LEU A 128 -4.47 9.65 -12.01
C LEU A 128 -3.98 9.09 -13.35
N LEU A 129 -2.75 8.60 -13.37
CA LEU A 129 -2.26 7.72 -14.42
C LEU A 129 -2.89 6.34 -14.22
N MET A 130 -3.57 5.85 -15.27
CA MET A 130 -4.32 4.57 -15.19
C MET A 130 -3.38 3.36 -15.33
N VAL A 131 -2.34 3.37 -14.53
CA VAL A 131 -1.31 2.33 -14.45
C VAL A 131 -0.88 2.12 -13.01
N GLU A 132 -0.62 0.89 -12.64
CA GLU A 132 0.09 0.53 -11.43
C GLU A 132 1.57 0.36 -11.76
N ASN A 133 2.41 1.15 -11.12
CA ASN A 133 3.86 1.04 -11.26
C ASN A 133 4.38 -0.02 -10.30
N VAL A 134 4.81 -1.15 -10.84
CA VAL A 134 5.25 -2.31 -10.06
C VAL A 134 6.72 -2.57 -10.29
N GLN A 135 7.51 -2.54 -9.22
CA GLN A 135 8.93 -2.84 -9.25
C GLN A 135 9.26 -4.09 -8.44
N ARG A 136 10.12 -4.97 -8.98
CA ARG A 136 10.47 -6.26 -8.39
C ARG A 136 11.96 -6.47 -8.35
N MET A 137 12.49 -6.83 -7.19
CA MET A 137 13.89 -7.26 -7.01
C MET A 137 14.00 -8.77 -6.73
N TYR A 138 12.90 -9.44 -6.40
CA TYR A 138 12.84 -10.87 -6.16
C TYR A 138 11.64 -11.49 -6.89
N MET A 139 11.78 -12.75 -7.30
CA MET A 139 10.66 -13.54 -7.83
C MET A 139 9.93 -14.23 -6.68
N ALA A 140 9.11 -13.48 -5.96
CA ALA A 140 8.32 -14.04 -4.88
C ALA A 140 7.27 -15.02 -5.40
N GLU A 141 7.11 -16.15 -4.74
CA GLU A 141 6.01 -17.08 -5.01
C GLU A 141 4.66 -16.39 -4.90
N SER A 142 3.77 -16.70 -5.83
CA SER A 142 2.43 -16.10 -5.89
C SER A 142 1.44 -17.04 -6.57
N SER A 143 0.22 -17.08 -6.05
CA SER A 143 -0.92 -17.79 -6.68
C SER A 143 -1.63 -16.94 -7.73
N THR A 144 -1.29 -15.66 -7.88
CA THR A 144 -1.91 -14.76 -8.85
C THR A 144 -1.47 -15.12 -10.26
N SER A 145 -2.39 -15.44 -11.16
CA SER A 145 -2.12 -15.92 -12.53
C SER A 145 -1.28 -14.96 -13.38
N THR A 146 -1.35 -13.66 -13.11
CA THR A 146 -0.59 -12.61 -13.81
C THR A 146 0.79 -12.32 -13.19
N SER A 147 1.21 -13.08 -12.17
CA SER A 147 2.49 -12.87 -11.51
C SER A 147 3.66 -13.40 -12.34
N LEU A 148 4.85 -12.80 -12.16
CA LEU A 148 6.11 -13.28 -12.75
C LEU A 148 6.33 -14.77 -12.43
N PHE A 149 6.05 -15.18 -11.18
CA PHE A 149 6.22 -16.56 -10.75
C PHE A 149 5.35 -17.54 -11.55
N GLN A 150 4.09 -17.24 -11.82
CA GLN A 150 3.20 -18.11 -12.60
C GLN A 150 3.63 -18.17 -14.09
N HIS A 151 4.10 -17.05 -14.66
CA HIS A 151 4.65 -17.05 -16.02
C HIS A 151 5.92 -17.90 -16.12
N TRP A 152 6.80 -17.79 -15.12
CA TRP A 152 7.99 -18.63 -15.03
C TRP A 152 7.65 -20.13 -14.89
N LEU A 153 6.69 -20.50 -14.03
CA LEU A 153 6.24 -21.89 -13.89
C LEU A 153 5.75 -22.44 -15.22
N LYS A 154 4.90 -21.67 -15.91
CA LYS A 154 4.38 -22.06 -17.22
C LYS A 154 5.49 -22.24 -18.25
N ALA A 155 6.43 -21.30 -18.35
CA ALA A 155 7.57 -21.40 -19.25
C ALA A 155 8.43 -22.65 -18.97
N LYS A 156 8.63 -22.97 -17.68
CA LYS A 156 9.34 -24.17 -17.24
C LYS A 156 8.60 -25.46 -17.60
N GLU A 157 7.29 -25.51 -17.40
CA GLU A 157 6.43 -26.66 -17.79
C GLU A 157 6.43 -26.88 -19.31
N GLU A 158 6.47 -25.81 -20.09
CA GLU A 158 6.54 -25.84 -21.56
C GLU A 158 7.97 -26.15 -22.07
N GLY A 159 8.98 -26.23 -21.21
CA GLY A 159 10.38 -26.54 -21.57
C GLY A 159 11.08 -25.39 -22.32
N LEU A 160 10.61 -24.14 -22.13
CA LEU A 160 11.20 -22.98 -22.77
C LEU A 160 12.54 -22.61 -22.11
N SER A 161 13.48 -22.11 -22.88
CA SER A 161 14.74 -21.52 -22.36
C SER A 161 14.55 -20.10 -21.92
N GLU A 162 13.65 -19.36 -22.56
CA GLU A 162 13.37 -17.94 -22.31
C GLU A 162 11.85 -17.67 -22.40
N PHE A 163 11.39 -16.63 -21.71
CA PHE A 163 10.02 -16.13 -21.82
C PHE A 163 10.00 -14.62 -21.68
N GLU A 164 8.92 -14.01 -22.18
CA GLU A 164 8.70 -12.56 -22.05
C GLU A 164 7.77 -12.29 -20.86
N TYR A 165 8.11 -11.22 -20.09
CA TYR A 165 7.26 -10.69 -19.04
C TYR A 165 7.44 -9.17 -18.94
N ALA A 166 6.38 -8.40 -19.17
CA ALA A 166 6.38 -6.93 -19.14
C ALA A 166 7.47 -6.29 -20.02
N GLY A 167 7.71 -6.83 -21.22
CA GLY A 167 8.77 -6.38 -22.14
C GLY A 167 10.19 -6.85 -21.78
N HIS A 168 10.35 -7.62 -20.70
CA HIS A 168 11.64 -8.24 -20.34
C HIS A 168 11.76 -9.64 -20.94
N GLN A 169 12.87 -9.90 -21.65
CA GLN A 169 13.25 -11.26 -22.05
C GLN A 169 14.04 -11.91 -20.91
N ILE A 170 13.55 -13.03 -20.40
CA ILE A 170 14.05 -13.66 -19.17
C ILE A 170 14.46 -15.09 -19.44
N ASP A 171 15.72 -15.44 -19.12
CA ASP A 171 16.19 -16.82 -19.10
C ASP A 171 15.53 -17.57 -17.92
N VAL A 172 14.80 -18.66 -18.24
CA VAL A 172 14.10 -19.51 -17.27
C VAL A 172 15.05 -20.05 -16.19
N ASN A 173 16.29 -20.39 -16.57
CA ASN A 173 17.28 -20.99 -15.68
C ASN A 173 17.98 -19.96 -14.77
N SER A 174 17.86 -18.67 -15.08
CA SER A 174 18.38 -17.59 -14.22
C SER A 174 17.54 -17.32 -12.99
N LEU A 175 16.33 -17.89 -12.91
CA LEU A 175 15.36 -17.65 -11.85
C LEU A 175 15.19 -18.88 -10.95
N SER A 176 14.85 -18.60 -9.69
CA SER A 176 14.43 -19.60 -8.70
C SER A 176 13.30 -19.05 -7.82
N PRO A 177 12.44 -19.90 -7.26
CA PRO A 177 11.40 -19.47 -6.32
C PRO A 177 12.00 -18.64 -5.19
N ASN A 178 11.40 -17.50 -4.91
CA ASN A 178 11.88 -16.52 -3.92
C ASN A 178 13.31 -16.00 -4.14
N GLY A 179 13.90 -16.28 -5.30
CA GLY A 179 15.25 -15.87 -5.68
C GLY A 179 15.31 -14.38 -6.05
N LYS A 180 16.51 -13.80 -5.88
CA LYS A 180 16.80 -12.45 -6.31
C LYS A 180 16.86 -12.40 -7.84
N LEU A 181 16.23 -11.38 -8.44
CA LEU A 181 16.29 -11.12 -9.86
C LEU A 181 17.66 -10.53 -10.26
N PRO A 182 18.09 -10.73 -11.51
CA PRO A 182 19.38 -10.21 -11.98
C PRO A 182 19.45 -8.67 -11.93
N TYR A 183 18.31 -7.98 -12.00
CA TYR A 183 18.20 -6.53 -11.89
C TYR A 183 16.82 -6.15 -11.34
N LEU A 184 16.65 -4.89 -10.94
CA LEU A 184 15.36 -4.34 -10.55
C LEU A 184 14.45 -4.25 -11.79
N MET A 185 13.41 -5.08 -11.83
CA MET A 185 12.47 -5.15 -12.95
C MET A 185 11.32 -4.15 -12.75
N ASP A 186 11.03 -3.39 -13.79
CA ASP A 186 9.87 -2.52 -13.93
C ASP A 186 8.78 -3.30 -14.69
N THR A 187 7.71 -3.64 -14.00
CA THR A 187 6.68 -4.56 -14.50
C THR A 187 5.28 -3.96 -14.31
N PRO A 188 4.97 -2.85 -15.03
CA PRO A 188 3.70 -2.15 -14.83
C PRO A 188 2.50 -3.03 -15.15
N SER A 189 1.36 -2.70 -14.52
CA SER A 189 0.07 -3.33 -14.82
C SER A 189 -1.02 -2.28 -15.08
N THR A 190 -2.04 -2.65 -15.84
CA THR A 190 -3.22 -1.80 -16.03
C THR A 190 -4.03 -1.71 -14.74
N LYS A 191 -4.82 -0.63 -14.61
CA LYS A 191 -5.87 -0.49 -13.58
C LYS A 191 -7.24 -0.88 -14.12
N ASP A 192 -7.32 -2.01 -14.80
CA ASP A 192 -8.56 -2.57 -15.32
C ASP A 192 -9.33 -3.36 -14.23
N LYS A 193 -10.49 -3.92 -14.57
CA LYS A 193 -11.20 -4.84 -13.66
C LYS A 193 -10.38 -6.09 -13.32
N VAL A 194 -9.52 -6.50 -14.25
CA VAL A 194 -8.51 -7.55 -14.07
C VAL A 194 -7.18 -6.92 -14.47
N ASP A 195 -6.28 -6.78 -13.51
CA ASP A 195 -4.98 -6.20 -13.72
C ASP A 195 -4.18 -7.07 -14.71
N ARG A 196 -3.68 -6.46 -15.77
CA ARG A 196 -2.84 -7.12 -16.78
C ARG A 196 -1.44 -6.54 -16.70
N THR A 197 -0.45 -7.40 -16.58
CA THR A 197 0.94 -7.00 -16.75
C THR A 197 1.14 -6.54 -18.20
N ILE A 198 1.77 -5.39 -18.39
CA ILE A 198 1.96 -4.75 -19.68
C ILE A 198 3.42 -4.37 -19.90
N ASP A 199 3.81 -4.32 -21.18
CA ASP A 199 5.05 -3.68 -21.60
C ASP A 199 4.93 -2.16 -21.37
N PRO A 200 5.97 -1.48 -20.87
CA PRO A 200 6.03 -0.02 -20.83
C PRO A 200 5.67 0.70 -22.13
N ALA A 201 5.98 0.13 -23.29
CA ALA A 201 5.60 0.68 -24.59
C ALA A 201 4.08 0.83 -24.73
N TYR A 202 3.31 -0.11 -24.18
CA TYR A 202 1.85 -0.06 -24.18
C TYR A 202 1.30 1.24 -23.55
N LEU A 203 1.92 1.73 -22.49
CA LEU A 203 1.49 2.96 -21.80
C LEU A 203 1.57 4.18 -22.73
N ILE A 204 2.63 4.24 -23.52
CA ILE A 204 2.89 5.35 -24.45
C ILE A 204 1.97 5.23 -25.67
N GLU A 205 1.87 4.05 -26.27
CA GLU A 205 1.05 3.78 -27.47
C GLU A 205 -0.44 3.99 -27.22
N ASN A 206 -0.92 3.71 -25.99
CA ASN A 206 -2.31 3.90 -25.60
C ASN A 206 -2.60 5.25 -24.93
N GLY A 207 -1.62 6.18 -24.92
CA GLY A 207 -1.81 7.53 -24.42
C GLY A 207 -2.06 7.63 -22.91
N VAL A 208 -1.68 6.61 -22.15
CA VAL A 208 -1.76 6.64 -20.67
C VAL A 208 -0.79 7.67 -20.11
N CYS A 209 0.39 7.76 -20.69
CA CYS A 209 1.38 8.81 -20.43
C CYS A 209 2.26 9.03 -21.66
N THR A 210 2.96 10.18 -21.70
CA THR A 210 4.00 10.43 -22.70
C THR A 210 5.27 9.66 -22.37
N ALA A 211 6.14 9.47 -23.37
CA ALA A 211 7.45 8.83 -23.17
C ALA A 211 8.29 9.56 -22.10
N GLY A 212 8.26 10.91 -22.10
CA GLY A 212 8.96 11.72 -21.10
C GLY A 212 8.40 11.53 -19.69
N GLN A 213 7.08 11.48 -19.54
CA GLN A 213 6.42 11.21 -18.27
C GLN A 213 6.78 9.82 -17.75
N TYR A 214 6.73 8.80 -18.60
CA TYR A 214 7.10 7.45 -18.21
C TYR A 214 8.58 7.35 -17.79
N GLN A 215 9.49 7.95 -18.57
CA GLN A 215 10.91 7.96 -18.22
C GLN A 215 11.18 8.65 -16.87
N HIS A 216 10.49 9.77 -16.60
CA HIS A 216 10.58 10.46 -15.30
C HIS A 216 10.08 9.56 -14.18
N LEU A 217 8.87 9.00 -14.31
CA LEU A 217 8.28 8.09 -13.33
C LEU A 217 9.21 6.90 -13.04
N ARG A 218 9.70 6.25 -14.09
CA ARG A 218 10.60 5.09 -13.97
C ARG A 218 11.87 5.43 -13.20
N ASN A 219 12.52 6.53 -13.55
CA ASN A 219 13.77 6.95 -12.89
C ASN A 219 13.52 7.29 -11.41
N ALA A 220 12.49 8.07 -11.10
CA ALA A 220 12.13 8.43 -9.75
C ALA A 220 11.79 7.18 -8.91
N SER A 221 11.06 6.23 -9.49
CA SER A 221 10.69 4.98 -8.81
C SER A 221 11.89 4.08 -8.54
N ILE A 222 12.85 3.98 -9.47
CA ILE A 222 14.11 3.23 -9.25
C ILE A 222 14.91 3.85 -8.11
N MET A 223 15.04 5.18 -8.08
CA MET A 223 15.74 5.90 -7.00
C MET A 223 15.04 5.68 -5.65
N ALA A 224 13.73 5.84 -5.60
CA ALA A 224 12.93 5.63 -4.38
C ALA A 224 13.04 4.18 -3.87
N PHE A 225 12.97 3.18 -4.77
CA PHE A 225 13.20 1.78 -4.43
C PHE A 225 14.58 1.56 -3.80
N GLY A 226 15.61 2.22 -4.34
CA GLY A 226 16.97 2.17 -3.80
C GLY A 226 17.06 2.77 -2.39
N ILE A 227 16.46 3.95 -2.15
CA ILE A 227 16.41 4.63 -0.85
C ILE A 227 15.73 3.74 0.20
N VAL A 228 14.53 3.23 -0.13
CA VAL A 228 13.78 2.35 0.78
C VAL A 228 14.54 1.04 1.04
N SER A 229 15.13 0.44 0.00
CA SER A 229 15.91 -0.81 0.14
C SER A 229 17.13 -0.63 1.04
N GLN A 230 17.81 0.52 0.96
CA GLN A 230 18.93 0.83 1.85
C GLN A 230 18.45 0.96 3.30
N CYS A 231 17.43 1.77 3.54
CA CYS A 231 16.86 1.97 4.88
C CYS A 231 16.40 0.65 5.54
N LEU A 232 15.78 -0.25 4.75
CA LEU A 232 15.32 -1.54 5.24
C LEU A 232 16.47 -2.50 5.53
N ARG A 233 17.53 -2.50 4.71
CA ARG A 233 18.70 -3.37 4.92
C ARG A 233 19.40 -3.06 6.25
N GLU A 234 19.47 -1.80 6.64
CA GLU A 234 20.01 -1.38 7.95
C GLU A 234 19.18 -1.92 9.13
N LYS A 235 17.94 -2.34 8.87
CA LYS A 235 17.03 -2.96 9.85
C LYS A 235 16.90 -4.48 9.70
N GLY A 236 17.80 -5.12 8.94
CA GLY A 236 17.75 -6.55 8.70
C GLY A 236 16.56 -7.00 7.84
N MET A 237 16.15 -6.17 6.88
CA MET A 237 15.02 -6.45 5.99
C MET A 237 15.37 -6.18 4.53
N VAL A 238 14.61 -6.78 3.62
CA VAL A 238 14.70 -6.52 2.19
C VAL A 238 13.35 -6.17 1.60
N LEU A 239 13.34 -5.17 0.71
CA LEU A 239 12.20 -4.86 -0.16
C LEU A 239 12.21 -5.83 -1.34
N VAL A 240 11.19 -6.65 -1.43
CA VAL A 240 11.02 -7.69 -2.44
C VAL A 240 10.44 -7.12 -3.72
N ASP A 241 9.31 -6.49 -3.59
CA ASP A 241 8.60 -5.73 -4.63
C ASP A 241 7.69 -4.68 -4.01
N THR A 242 7.25 -3.77 -4.84
CA THR A 242 6.32 -2.70 -4.46
C THR A 242 5.42 -2.36 -5.63
N LYS A 243 4.22 -1.90 -5.31
CA LYS A 243 3.25 -1.32 -6.23
C LYS A 243 2.94 0.11 -5.77
N THR A 244 3.12 1.07 -6.65
CA THR A 244 2.82 2.48 -6.41
C THR A 244 1.91 3.03 -7.50
N GLU A 245 1.11 4.03 -7.14
CA GLU A 245 0.23 4.75 -8.05
C GLU A 245 0.70 6.20 -8.16
N HIS A 246 0.46 6.83 -9.31
CA HIS A 246 0.90 8.19 -9.58
C HIS A 246 -0.19 8.96 -10.32
N GLY A 247 -0.13 10.27 -10.24
CA GLY A 247 -1.01 11.17 -10.97
C GLY A 247 -0.32 12.47 -11.31
N VAL A 248 -0.97 13.27 -12.15
CA VAL A 248 -0.52 14.59 -12.55
C VAL A 248 -1.23 15.61 -11.66
N ASN A 249 -0.44 16.46 -11.00
CA ASN A 249 -0.93 17.52 -10.12
C ASN A 249 -1.28 18.80 -10.90
N ALA A 250 -1.82 19.82 -10.23
CA ALA A 250 -2.17 21.11 -10.82
C ALA A 250 -0.98 21.85 -11.44
N ALA A 251 0.23 21.60 -10.98
CA ALA A 251 1.47 22.12 -11.53
C ALA A 251 2.00 21.30 -12.73
N ASN A 252 1.21 20.35 -13.25
CA ASN A 252 1.59 19.42 -14.33
C ASN A 252 2.83 18.55 -14.03
N GLN A 253 3.02 18.21 -12.77
CA GLN A 253 4.08 17.32 -12.29
C GLN A 253 3.50 15.94 -12.00
N ILE A 254 4.28 14.88 -12.27
CA ILE A 254 3.93 13.52 -11.81
C ILE A 254 4.35 13.40 -10.35
N VAL A 255 3.39 13.06 -9.50
CA VAL A 255 3.61 12.85 -8.06
C VAL A 255 2.98 11.54 -7.62
N ALA A 256 3.45 11.02 -6.48
CA ALA A 256 2.88 9.83 -5.89
C ALA A 256 1.43 10.07 -5.44
N ALA A 257 0.60 9.07 -5.68
CA ALA A 257 -0.78 8.98 -5.26
C ALA A 257 -0.97 7.76 -4.34
N ASP A 258 -2.01 7.78 -3.51
CA ASP A 258 -2.40 6.70 -2.61
C ASP A 258 -1.26 6.27 -1.66
N GLU A 259 -1.12 4.98 -1.40
CA GLU A 259 -0.17 4.44 -0.42
C GLU A 259 1.21 4.15 -1.03
N LEU A 260 2.27 4.41 -0.26
CA LEU A 260 3.64 4.17 -0.66
C LEU A 260 4.32 3.18 0.29
N TYR A 261 4.87 2.09 -0.27
CA TYR A 261 5.69 1.11 0.44
C TYR A 261 5.06 0.60 1.75
N THR A 262 3.73 0.42 1.75
CA THR A 262 3.03 -0.16 2.90
C THR A 262 3.06 -1.69 2.85
N MET A 263 2.74 -2.34 3.96
CA MET A 263 2.61 -3.79 4.02
C MET A 263 1.47 -4.36 3.16
N ASP A 264 0.55 -3.50 2.66
CA ASP A 264 -0.49 -3.89 1.70
C ASP A 264 -0.03 -3.77 0.25
N SER A 265 0.80 -2.78 -0.07
CA SER A 265 1.28 -2.50 -1.43
C SER A 265 2.67 -3.08 -1.74
N SER A 266 3.38 -3.60 -0.73
CA SER A 266 4.76 -4.09 -0.86
C SER A 266 4.96 -5.40 -0.12
N ARG A 267 6.00 -6.15 -0.51
CA ARG A 267 6.50 -7.30 0.23
C ARG A 267 7.84 -6.99 0.86
N PHE A 268 7.97 -7.34 2.13
CA PHE A 268 9.19 -7.19 2.92
C PHE A 268 9.55 -8.53 3.53
N TRP A 269 10.80 -8.96 3.36
CA TRP A 269 11.30 -10.18 3.98
C TRP A 269 12.38 -9.85 5.00
N LYS A 270 12.43 -10.64 6.06
CA LYS A 270 13.47 -10.55 7.08
C LYS A 270 14.77 -11.16 6.57
N LEU A 271 15.89 -10.55 6.94
CA LEU A 271 17.23 -11.08 6.66
C LEU A 271 17.80 -11.75 7.91
N THR A 272 18.67 -12.71 7.68
CA THR A 272 19.57 -13.28 8.68
C THR A 272 20.77 -12.34 8.89
N GLU A 273 21.60 -12.60 9.90
CA GLU A 273 22.78 -11.79 10.20
C GLU A 273 23.80 -11.75 9.04
N ASP A 274 23.87 -12.81 8.23
CA ASP A 274 24.74 -12.87 7.04
C ASP A 274 24.13 -12.19 5.80
N GLY A 275 22.93 -11.60 5.93
CA GLY A 275 22.23 -10.89 4.87
C GLY A 275 21.45 -11.78 3.89
N SER A 276 21.32 -13.07 4.15
CA SER A 276 20.46 -13.98 3.40
C SER A 276 18.99 -13.78 3.79
N VAL A 277 18.04 -14.17 2.91
CA VAL A 277 16.62 -14.16 3.25
C VAL A 277 16.37 -15.21 4.35
N MET A 278 15.77 -14.75 5.46
CA MET A 278 15.38 -15.65 6.54
C MET A 278 14.17 -16.47 6.12
N GLU A 279 14.27 -17.78 6.26
CA GLU A 279 13.18 -18.70 5.97
C GLU A 279 12.69 -19.42 7.22
N ARG A 280 11.39 -19.72 7.22
CA ARG A 280 10.74 -20.61 8.18
C ARG A 280 9.85 -21.58 7.40
N ASP A 281 10.02 -22.86 7.63
CA ASP A 281 9.31 -23.93 6.92
C ASP A 281 9.43 -23.83 5.38
N GLY A 282 10.61 -23.44 4.89
CA GLY A 282 10.92 -23.29 3.47
C GLY A 282 10.27 -22.07 2.80
N LYS A 283 9.78 -21.10 3.59
CA LYS A 283 9.20 -19.86 3.09
C LYS A 283 9.86 -18.64 3.72
N PRO A 284 10.03 -17.54 2.97
CA PRO A 284 10.53 -16.30 3.51
C PRO A 284 9.69 -15.79 4.69
N VAL A 285 10.34 -15.32 5.75
CA VAL A 285 9.68 -14.63 6.85
C VAL A 285 9.26 -13.25 6.36
N SER A 286 7.95 -13.05 6.15
CA SER A 286 7.37 -11.89 5.50
C SER A 286 6.60 -11.00 6.47
N PHE A 287 6.76 -9.66 6.29
CA PHE A 287 5.97 -8.62 6.90
C PHE A 287 5.07 -7.97 5.84
N SER A 288 4.11 -8.71 5.35
CA SER A 288 3.18 -8.26 4.32
C SER A 288 1.84 -8.98 4.47
N LYS A 289 0.89 -8.56 3.67
CA LYS A 289 -0.43 -9.17 3.54
C LYS A 289 -0.42 -10.67 3.15
N GLU A 290 0.73 -11.21 2.68
CA GLU A 290 0.89 -12.62 2.34
C GLU A 290 0.57 -13.55 3.51
N PHE A 291 0.86 -13.15 4.75
CA PHE A 291 0.48 -13.90 5.94
C PHE A 291 -1.04 -14.14 5.99
N ALA A 292 -1.82 -13.07 5.80
CA ALA A 292 -3.28 -13.19 5.79
C ALA A 292 -3.79 -14.03 4.60
N ARG A 293 -3.12 -13.98 3.43
CA ARG A 293 -3.42 -14.86 2.29
C ARG A 293 -3.20 -16.33 2.62
N GLY A 294 -2.13 -16.63 3.36
CA GLY A 294 -1.82 -18.00 3.80
C GLY A 294 -2.84 -18.60 4.77
N MET A 295 -3.64 -17.77 5.44
CA MET A 295 -4.72 -18.23 6.34
C MET A 295 -6.01 -18.59 5.60
N VAL A 296 -6.17 -18.20 4.34
CA VAL A 296 -7.39 -18.46 3.58
C VAL A 296 -7.45 -19.92 3.16
N LYS A 297 -8.48 -20.64 3.60
CA LYS A 297 -8.72 -22.06 3.26
C LYS A 297 -9.77 -22.20 2.17
N ASP A 298 -10.79 -21.34 2.16
CA ASP A 298 -11.92 -21.36 1.24
C ASP A 298 -12.11 -20.01 0.57
N SER A 299 -12.66 -19.98 -0.67
CA SER A 299 -12.83 -18.77 -1.46
C SER A 299 -13.65 -17.69 -0.76
N ASP A 300 -14.66 -18.08 0.03
CA ASP A 300 -15.61 -17.16 0.68
C ASP A 300 -15.35 -16.96 2.18
N MET A 301 -14.23 -17.50 2.66
CA MET A 301 -13.85 -17.45 4.07
C MET A 301 -13.77 -16.00 4.59
N GLN A 302 -14.44 -15.74 5.72
CA GLN A 302 -14.22 -14.56 6.55
C GLN A 302 -13.26 -14.94 7.68
N PHE A 303 -12.42 -14.00 8.10
CA PHE A 303 -11.54 -14.25 9.25
C PHE A 303 -12.34 -14.25 10.54
N THR A 304 -12.03 -15.20 11.44
CA THR A 304 -12.54 -15.18 12.81
C THR A 304 -11.91 -14.02 13.59
N THR A 305 -12.43 -13.75 14.78
CA THR A 305 -11.86 -12.74 15.69
C THR A 305 -10.41 -13.07 16.04
N GLU A 306 -10.12 -14.33 16.33
CA GLU A 306 -8.78 -14.80 16.68
C GLU A 306 -7.81 -14.60 15.51
N GLN A 307 -8.21 -14.95 14.27
CA GLN A 307 -7.41 -14.73 13.09
C GLN A 307 -7.20 -13.24 12.80
N SER A 308 -8.24 -12.43 12.97
CA SER A 308 -8.16 -10.97 12.80
C SER A 308 -7.19 -10.35 13.81
N ASN A 309 -7.22 -10.81 15.07
CA ASN A 309 -6.29 -10.37 16.11
C ASN A 309 -4.85 -10.81 15.80
N GLU A 310 -4.64 -12.05 15.36
CA GLU A 310 -3.31 -12.53 14.96
C GLU A 310 -2.75 -11.71 13.79
N ILE A 311 -3.58 -11.38 12.79
CA ILE A 311 -3.20 -10.51 11.69
C ILE A 311 -2.85 -9.11 12.22
N ALA A 312 -3.63 -8.53 13.15
CA ALA A 312 -3.37 -7.23 13.76
C ALA A 312 -2.00 -7.18 14.46
N VAL A 313 -1.70 -8.20 15.27
CA VAL A 313 -0.39 -8.35 15.95
C VAL A 313 0.74 -8.32 14.92
N ARG A 314 0.61 -9.06 13.82
CA ARG A 314 1.62 -9.11 12.76
C ARG A 314 1.80 -7.78 12.04
N TYR A 315 0.72 -7.02 11.84
CA TYR A 315 0.81 -5.68 11.23
C TYR A 315 1.52 -4.70 12.17
N ILE A 316 1.23 -4.73 13.47
CA ILE A 316 1.88 -3.87 14.46
C ILE A 316 3.36 -4.22 14.58
N ASP A 317 3.70 -5.50 14.72
CA ASP A 317 5.08 -5.99 14.77
C ASP A 317 5.85 -5.61 13.50
N GLY A 318 5.24 -5.84 12.33
CA GLY A 318 5.81 -5.44 11.03
C GLY A 318 6.09 -3.94 10.94
N LEU A 319 5.18 -3.08 11.39
CA LEU A 319 5.40 -1.63 11.44
C LEU A 319 6.64 -1.28 12.28
N GLN A 320 6.76 -1.88 13.46
CA GLN A 320 7.89 -1.63 14.36
C GLN A 320 9.22 -2.05 13.73
N HIS A 321 9.25 -3.19 13.03
CA HIS A 321 10.43 -3.64 12.30
C HIS A 321 10.75 -2.71 11.11
N LEU A 322 9.75 -2.32 10.32
CA LEU A 322 9.94 -1.44 9.15
C LEU A 322 10.42 -0.04 9.53
N THR A 323 9.85 0.52 10.58
CA THR A 323 10.13 1.91 10.97
C THR A 323 11.25 2.06 11.99
N GLY A 324 11.49 1.03 12.80
CA GLY A 324 12.35 1.10 13.99
C GLY A 324 11.73 1.92 15.14
N LYS A 325 10.41 2.20 15.07
CA LYS A 325 9.67 2.99 16.06
C LYS A 325 8.58 2.15 16.69
N ALA A 326 8.22 2.47 17.92
CA ALA A 326 7.03 1.88 18.55
C ALA A 326 5.77 2.30 17.80
N PHE A 327 4.79 1.40 17.72
CA PHE A 327 3.45 1.75 17.27
C PHE A 327 2.78 2.70 18.25
N GLU A 328 2.22 3.80 17.74
CA GLU A 328 1.51 4.81 18.52
C GLU A 328 0.01 4.76 18.18
N PRO A 329 -0.79 3.98 18.94
CA PRO A 329 -2.21 3.84 18.67
C PRO A 329 -3.00 5.04 19.15
N ASP A 330 -3.99 5.45 18.36
CA ASP A 330 -5.09 6.28 18.81
C ASP A 330 -6.24 5.38 19.28
N LEU A 331 -6.45 5.32 20.58
CA LEU A 331 -7.42 4.41 21.24
C LEU A 331 -8.86 4.94 21.23
N ARG A 332 -9.11 6.13 20.66
CA ARG A 332 -10.48 6.67 20.54
C ARG A 332 -11.32 5.80 19.60
N PRO A 333 -12.64 5.77 19.76
CA PRO A 333 -13.53 5.10 18.81
C PRO A 333 -13.27 5.58 17.36
N ARG A 334 -13.41 4.67 16.39
CA ARG A 334 -13.09 4.93 14.99
C ARG A 334 -13.83 6.17 14.44
N ASP A 335 -15.13 6.30 14.70
CA ASP A 335 -15.93 7.44 14.24
C ASP A 335 -15.40 8.77 14.77
N GLN A 336 -15.07 8.81 16.07
CA GLN A 336 -14.51 10.00 16.70
C GLN A 336 -13.19 10.42 16.03
N ARG A 337 -12.29 9.46 15.79
CA ARG A 337 -11.01 9.71 15.11
C ARG A 337 -11.21 10.29 13.70
N ILE A 338 -12.15 9.72 12.94
CA ILE A 338 -12.46 10.16 11.57
C ILE A 338 -13.05 11.58 11.59
N ILE A 339 -14.04 11.83 12.44
CA ILE A 339 -14.73 13.14 12.50
C ILE A 339 -13.75 14.23 12.93
N GLU A 340 -13.00 14.02 14.01
CA GLU A 340 -12.07 15.02 14.53
C GLU A 340 -10.93 15.30 13.55
N SER A 341 -10.30 14.27 12.97
CA SER A 341 -9.27 14.45 11.96
C SER A 341 -9.79 15.17 10.71
N THR A 342 -11.00 14.81 10.26
CA THR A 342 -11.60 15.45 9.08
C THR A 342 -11.89 16.94 9.35
N ASN A 343 -12.45 17.28 10.52
CA ASN A 343 -12.73 18.67 10.86
C ASN A 343 -11.45 19.50 10.96
N LEU A 344 -10.39 18.97 11.60
CA LEU A 344 -9.08 19.61 11.66
C LEU A 344 -8.52 19.90 10.25
N ILE A 345 -8.59 18.93 9.34
CA ILE A 345 -8.17 19.10 7.96
C ILE A 345 -9.01 20.18 7.26
N LEU A 346 -10.33 20.13 7.38
CA LEU A 346 -11.23 21.08 6.73
C LEU A 346 -11.06 22.52 7.27
N GLU A 347 -10.62 22.69 8.51
CA GLU A 347 -10.25 23.99 9.08
C GLU A 347 -8.93 24.51 8.51
N SER A 348 -7.97 23.63 8.25
CA SER A 348 -6.67 24.02 7.70
C SER A 348 -6.72 24.40 6.20
N LEU A 349 -7.77 24.01 5.48
CA LEU A 349 -7.95 24.35 4.06
C LEU A 349 -8.50 25.76 3.83
N THR A 350 -9.03 26.40 4.87
CA THR A 350 -9.63 27.75 4.82
C THR A 350 -8.62 28.82 5.23
#